data_2e5a590cd12a9bc6aea84874ab50d881
#
_entry.id   2e5a590cd12a9bc6aea84874ab50d881
#
_cell.length_a   1.000
_cell.length_b   1.000
_cell.length_c   1.000
_cell.angle_alpha   90.00
_cell.angle_beta   90.00
_cell.angle_gamma   90.00
#
_symmetry.space_group_name_H-M   'P 1'
#
loop_
_entity.id
_entity.type
_entity.pdbx_description
1 polymer ?
#
loop_
_entity_poly.entity_id
_entity_poly.type
_entity_poly.pdbx_seq_one_letter_code
_entity_poly.pdbx_strand_id
1 'polypeptide(L)'
;MAGMNVKDTGVKQNTEMQAIGLNFERWQDAVEAAIASDRLAVTGEVRGGQLIQFTDPSGAQLNILAVEPFATFIGFNAVTQGFAHVEMVNDVLALLEIIDPFGTTIAQATANLAQGPLLADEPLQQWQQISLTAMGLDVRTYESAAAYEAAEGEFPALFESAGAKVISSGSGAEVPTPAATFAARVMESEWRTNELSGEKFAHLVMDGLFPFDLCLPAGNDELPAKDTIVAG
;
A
#
# COMPACT_ATOMS: atom_id res chain seq x y z
N MET A 1 -49.82 3.34 -10.39
CA MET A 1 -48.69 2.71 -9.65
C MET A 1 -47.48 2.80 -10.56
N ALA A 2 -46.61 3.77 -10.33
CA ALA A 2 -45.41 3.98 -11.10
C ALA A 2 -44.25 3.35 -10.33
N GLY A 3 -43.66 2.29 -10.90
CA GLY A 3 -42.47 1.64 -10.35
C GLY A 3 -41.26 2.57 -10.47
N MET A 4 -40.74 3.00 -9.34
CA MET A 4 -39.44 3.69 -9.29
C MET A 4 -38.35 2.66 -9.57
N ASN A 5 -37.73 2.83 -10.75
CA ASN A 5 -36.53 2.11 -11.14
C ASN A 5 -35.36 2.74 -10.39
N VAL A 6 -34.95 2.15 -9.27
CA VAL A 6 -33.72 2.51 -8.59
C VAL A 6 -32.56 2.06 -9.50
N LYS A 7 -31.94 3.00 -10.20
CA LYS A 7 -30.67 2.78 -10.88
C LYS A 7 -29.65 2.52 -9.77
N ASP A 8 -29.21 1.27 -9.70
CA ASP A 8 -28.04 0.86 -8.96
C ASP A 8 -26.82 1.58 -9.59
N THR A 9 -26.45 2.70 -9.02
CA THR A 9 -25.19 3.37 -9.33
C THR A 9 -24.11 2.63 -8.56
N GLY A 10 -23.71 1.49 -9.12
CA GLY A 10 -22.54 0.76 -8.63
C GLY A 10 -21.32 1.68 -8.71
N VAL A 11 -21.00 2.33 -7.61
CA VAL A 11 -19.71 2.97 -7.41
C VAL A 11 -18.68 1.84 -7.51
N LYS A 12 -17.91 1.81 -8.59
CA LYS A 12 -16.75 0.92 -8.72
C LYS A 12 -15.83 1.26 -7.55
N GLN A 13 -15.81 0.44 -6.52
CA GLN A 13 -14.84 0.58 -5.45
C GLN A 13 -13.46 0.35 -6.07
N ASN A 14 -12.61 1.37 -6.04
CA ASN A 14 -11.21 1.19 -6.38
C ASN A 14 -10.62 0.19 -5.40
N THR A 15 -10.05 -0.86 -5.93
CA THR A 15 -9.36 -1.86 -5.12
C THR A 15 -7.88 -1.51 -5.04
N GLU A 16 -7.19 -2.02 -4.02
CA GLU A 16 -5.74 -1.88 -3.90
C GLU A 16 -4.98 -2.38 -5.13
N MET A 17 -5.48 -3.44 -5.81
CA MET A 17 -4.91 -3.94 -7.07
C MET A 17 -4.96 -2.89 -8.19
N GLN A 18 -6.05 -2.14 -8.29
CA GLN A 18 -6.19 -1.10 -9.32
C GLN A 18 -5.21 0.05 -9.12
N ALA A 19 -4.81 0.32 -7.87
CA ALA A 19 -3.84 1.37 -7.56
C ALA A 19 -2.46 1.12 -8.20
N ILE A 20 -2.10 -0.13 -8.48
CA ILE A 20 -0.86 -0.53 -9.16
C ILE A 20 -1.10 -1.08 -10.58
N GLY A 21 -2.26 -0.76 -11.15
CA GLY A 21 -2.64 -1.15 -12.51
C GLY A 21 -3.00 -2.63 -12.68
N LEU A 22 -3.11 -3.43 -11.63
CA LEU A 22 -3.60 -4.82 -11.72
C LEU A 22 -5.13 -4.80 -11.80
N ASN A 23 -5.68 -4.58 -12.99
CA ASN A 23 -7.13 -4.47 -13.20
C ASN A 23 -7.74 -5.82 -13.56
N PHE A 24 -7.77 -6.73 -12.62
CA PHE A 24 -8.41 -8.04 -12.72
C PHE A 24 -9.68 -8.08 -11.85
N GLU A 25 -10.70 -8.79 -12.30
CA GLU A 25 -11.95 -8.92 -11.52
C GLU A 25 -11.74 -9.79 -10.27
N ARG A 26 -10.87 -10.78 -10.36
CA ARG A 26 -10.58 -11.73 -9.27
C ARG A 26 -9.07 -11.88 -9.07
N TRP A 27 -8.68 -12.12 -7.85
CA TRP A 27 -7.28 -12.42 -7.49
C TRP A 27 -6.72 -13.62 -8.27
N GLN A 28 -7.55 -14.64 -8.51
CA GLN A 28 -7.16 -15.83 -9.27
C GLN A 28 -6.73 -15.48 -10.69
N ASP A 29 -7.43 -14.55 -11.35
CA ASP A 29 -7.12 -14.13 -12.72
C ASP A 29 -5.76 -13.42 -12.77
N ALA A 30 -5.46 -12.59 -11.75
CA ALA A 30 -4.16 -11.94 -11.60
C ALA A 30 -3.03 -12.96 -11.38
N VAL A 31 -3.25 -13.98 -10.54
CA VAL A 31 -2.30 -15.07 -10.28
C VAL A 31 -2.05 -15.90 -11.55
N GLU A 32 -3.11 -16.29 -12.28
CA GLU A 32 -2.99 -17.03 -13.52
C GLU A 32 -2.21 -16.26 -14.59
N ALA A 33 -2.47 -14.95 -14.72
CA ALA A 33 -1.72 -14.08 -15.63
C ALA A 33 -0.24 -13.97 -15.21
N ALA A 34 0.03 -13.81 -13.91
CA ALA A 34 1.39 -13.77 -13.37
C ALA A 34 2.15 -15.08 -13.65
N ILE A 35 1.51 -16.24 -13.46
CA ILE A 35 2.09 -17.55 -13.77
C ILE A 35 2.42 -17.66 -15.28
N ALA A 36 1.54 -17.17 -16.14
CA ALA A 36 1.73 -17.23 -17.60
C ALA A 36 2.81 -16.26 -18.11
N SER A 37 3.27 -15.30 -17.28
CA SER A 37 4.21 -14.25 -17.70
C SER A 37 5.68 -14.68 -17.70
N ASP A 38 6.03 -15.84 -17.15
CA ASP A 38 7.39 -16.30 -16.89
C ASP A 38 8.26 -15.37 -16.01
N ARG A 39 7.61 -14.45 -15.26
CA ARG A 39 8.28 -13.45 -14.39
C ARG A 39 8.17 -13.77 -12.91
N LEU A 40 7.83 -15.00 -12.58
CA LEU A 40 7.78 -15.46 -11.19
C LEU A 40 9.18 -15.81 -10.70
N ALA A 41 9.48 -15.40 -9.47
CA ALA A 41 10.69 -15.79 -8.76
C ALA A 41 10.35 -16.36 -7.39
N VAL A 42 11.01 -17.43 -6.98
CA VAL A 42 10.97 -17.89 -5.59
C VAL A 42 11.86 -16.97 -4.77
N THR A 43 11.27 -16.28 -3.81
CA THR A 43 11.98 -15.33 -2.94
C THR A 43 12.40 -15.94 -1.61
N GLY A 44 11.86 -17.12 -1.27
CA GLY A 44 12.27 -17.88 -0.10
C GLY A 44 11.45 -19.14 0.13
N GLU A 45 11.85 -19.90 1.13
CA GLU A 45 11.15 -21.11 1.58
C GLU A 45 10.54 -20.88 2.97
N VAL A 46 9.30 -21.31 3.15
CA VAL A 46 8.52 -21.15 4.37
C VAL A 46 7.79 -22.44 4.67
N ARG A 47 8.02 -23.07 5.83
CA ARG A 47 7.30 -24.26 6.31
C ARG A 47 7.23 -25.42 5.27
N GLY A 48 8.28 -25.56 4.45
CA GLY A 48 8.35 -26.58 3.39
C GLY A 48 7.61 -26.22 2.10
N GLY A 49 7.05 -25.04 2.00
CA GLY A 49 6.53 -24.43 0.76
C GLY A 49 7.36 -23.23 0.33
N GLN A 50 6.85 -22.45 -0.61
CA GLN A 50 7.59 -21.37 -1.24
C GLN A 50 6.85 -20.03 -1.10
N LEU A 51 7.63 -18.98 -0.90
CA LEU A 51 7.19 -17.60 -1.15
C LEU A 51 7.61 -17.25 -2.57
N ILE A 52 6.63 -16.92 -3.39
CA ILE A 52 6.79 -16.62 -4.82
C ILE A 52 6.39 -15.19 -5.06
N GLN A 53 7.16 -14.46 -5.87
CA GLN A 53 6.88 -13.09 -6.22
C GLN A 53 6.87 -12.91 -7.73
N PHE A 54 5.83 -12.28 -8.24
CA PHE A 54 5.79 -11.65 -9.56
C PHE A 54 6.22 -10.18 -9.39
N THR A 55 7.07 -9.70 -10.29
CA THR A 55 7.47 -8.28 -10.33
C THR A 55 7.31 -7.76 -11.76
N ASP A 56 6.49 -6.71 -11.89
CA ASP A 56 6.28 -5.97 -13.13
C ASP A 56 7.33 -4.85 -13.28
N PRO A 57 7.78 -4.50 -14.50
CA PRO A 57 8.69 -3.38 -14.71
C PRO A 57 8.19 -2.04 -14.19
N SER A 58 6.87 -1.87 -14.06
CA SER A 58 6.26 -0.70 -13.43
C SER A 58 6.52 -0.59 -11.92
N GLY A 59 7.03 -1.65 -11.30
CA GLY A 59 7.21 -1.77 -9.86
C GLY A 59 6.09 -2.52 -9.14
N ALA A 60 4.97 -2.79 -9.81
CA ALA A 60 3.88 -3.58 -9.23
C ALA A 60 4.31 -5.01 -8.92
N GLN A 61 3.89 -5.53 -7.77
CA GLN A 61 4.24 -6.87 -7.31
C GLN A 61 3.00 -7.66 -6.88
N LEU A 62 3.06 -8.97 -7.09
CA LEU A 62 2.12 -9.93 -6.56
C LEU A 62 2.90 -10.98 -5.77
N ASN A 63 2.61 -11.13 -4.48
CA ASN A 63 3.25 -12.08 -3.59
C ASN A 63 2.31 -13.24 -3.34
N ILE A 64 2.81 -14.45 -3.44
CA ILE A 64 2.06 -15.69 -3.30
C ILE A 64 2.78 -16.59 -2.28
N LEU A 65 2.15 -16.80 -1.14
CA LEU A 65 2.57 -17.81 -0.17
C LEU A 65 1.95 -19.15 -0.55
N ALA A 66 2.77 -20.06 -1.08
CA ALA A 66 2.34 -21.35 -1.61
C ALA A 66 2.43 -22.48 -0.56
N VAL A 67 2.03 -22.17 0.70
CA VAL A 67 1.92 -23.12 1.82
C VAL A 67 0.84 -22.62 2.79
N GLU A 68 0.20 -23.52 3.52
CA GLU A 68 -0.82 -23.14 4.50
C GLU A 68 -0.25 -22.31 5.68
N PRO A 69 -0.96 -21.26 6.07
CA PRO A 69 -2.14 -20.69 5.43
C PRO A 69 -1.78 -19.97 4.13
N PHE A 70 -2.41 -20.35 3.02
CA PHE A 70 -2.19 -19.72 1.72
C PHE A 70 -2.54 -18.25 1.76
N ALA A 71 -1.70 -17.42 1.15
CA ALA A 71 -1.96 -15.99 1.05
C ALA A 71 -1.52 -15.45 -0.32
N THR A 72 -2.28 -14.47 -0.81
CA THR A 72 -1.92 -13.68 -1.99
C THR A 72 -2.14 -12.21 -1.66
N PHE A 73 -1.13 -11.39 -1.86
CA PHE A 73 -1.18 -9.98 -1.55
C PHE A 73 -0.27 -9.17 -2.49
N ILE A 74 -0.63 -7.92 -2.69
CA ILE A 74 0.14 -7.01 -3.54
C ILE A 74 1.33 -6.43 -2.78
N GLY A 75 2.30 -5.96 -3.57
CA GLY A 75 3.43 -5.15 -3.13
C GLY A 75 3.80 -4.15 -4.21
N PHE A 76 4.77 -3.32 -3.91
CA PHE A 76 5.31 -2.37 -4.85
C PHE A 76 6.79 -2.14 -4.58
N ASN A 77 7.57 -2.05 -5.64
CA ASN A 77 9.00 -1.72 -5.56
C ASN A 77 9.15 -0.20 -5.44
N ALA A 78 9.03 0.31 -4.23
CA ALA A 78 9.09 1.74 -3.94
C ALA A 78 10.48 2.34 -4.16
N VAL A 79 10.52 3.63 -4.42
CA VAL A 79 11.77 4.39 -4.58
C VAL A 79 12.18 5.11 -3.29
N THR A 80 11.22 5.38 -2.41
CA THR A 80 11.50 5.97 -1.09
C THR A 80 12.05 4.95 -0.13
N GLN A 81 12.86 5.41 0.81
CA GLN A 81 13.48 4.57 1.83
C GLN A 81 13.38 5.25 3.20
N GLY A 82 13.20 4.44 4.22
CA GLY A 82 13.20 4.85 5.61
C GLY A 82 13.74 3.74 6.50
N PHE A 83 13.66 3.92 7.81
CA PHE A 83 14.05 2.93 8.79
C PHE A 83 12.91 2.65 9.75
N ALA A 84 12.79 1.40 10.18
CA ALA A 84 11.80 1.00 11.17
C ALA A 84 12.31 -0.16 12.04
N HIS A 85 11.67 -0.34 13.19
CA HIS A 85 11.62 -1.63 13.87
C HIS A 85 10.43 -2.39 13.32
N VAL A 86 10.62 -3.66 12.98
CA VAL A 86 9.61 -4.48 12.30
C VAL A 86 9.23 -5.65 13.19
N GLU A 87 7.96 -5.76 13.54
CA GLU A 87 7.38 -6.87 14.29
C GLU A 87 6.25 -7.50 13.47
N MET A 88 6.33 -8.80 13.25
CA MET A 88 5.28 -9.50 12.52
C MET A 88 4.04 -9.71 13.40
N VAL A 89 2.88 -9.32 12.89
CA VAL A 89 1.57 -9.55 13.53
C VAL A 89 1.01 -10.91 13.12
N ASN A 90 1.27 -11.29 11.86
CA ASN A 90 0.97 -12.60 11.29
C ASN A 90 1.90 -12.83 10.09
N ASP A 91 1.66 -13.86 9.28
CA ASP A 91 2.51 -14.19 8.12
C ASP A 91 2.69 -13.04 7.12
N VAL A 92 1.77 -12.09 7.03
CA VAL A 92 1.78 -11.04 6.00
C VAL A 92 1.84 -9.64 6.60
N LEU A 93 1.09 -9.41 7.67
CA LEU A 93 0.95 -8.09 8.30
C LEU A 93 2.07 -7.87 9.32
N ALA A 94 2.76 -6.74 9.20
CA ALA A 94 3.75 -6.26 10.15
C ALA A 94 3.29 -4.98 10.84
N LEU A 95 3.69 -4.80 12.09
CA LEU A 95 3.74 -3.51 12.79
C LEU A 95 5.12 -2.90 12.56
N LEU A 96 5.14 -1.69 12.07
CA LEU A 96 6.35 -0.91 11.78
C LEU A 96 6.41 0.27 12.76
N GLU A 97 7.45 0.33 13.58
CA GLU A 97 7.81 1.54 14.31
C GLU A 97 8.78 2.33 13.46
N ILE A 98 8.27 3.32 12.72
CA ILE A 98 9.07 4.15 11.81
C ILE A 98 9.91 5.11 12.65
N ILE A 99 11.21 5.13 12.41
CA ILE A 99 12.20 5.87 13.20
C ILE A 99 12.92 6.92 12.36
N ASP A 100 13.31 8.00 13.03
CA ASP A 100 14.22 9.00 12.48
C ASP A 100 15.68 8.50 12.48
N PRO A 101 16.65 9.25 11.88
CA PRO A 101 18.06 8.88 11.88
C PRO A 101 18.70 8.77 13.29
N PHE A 102 18.03 9.27 14.32
CA PHE A 102 18.49 9.21 15.72
C PHE A 102 17.86 8.06 16.50
N GLY A 103 16.94 7.30 15.88
CA GLY A 103 16.25 6.17 16.49
C GLY A 103 15.00 6.54 17.27
N THR A 104 14.51 7.78 17.13
CA THR A 104 13.25 8.20 17.73
C THR A 104 12.09 7.71 16.88
N THR A 105 11.12 7.01 17.47
CA THR A 105 9.89 6.62 16.78
C THR A 105 9.08 7.86 16.43
N ILE A 106 8.86 8.08 15.13
CA ILE A 106 8.09 9.21 14.59
C ILE A 106 6.68 8.84 14.17
N ALA A 107 6.45 7.56 13.83
CA ALA A 107 5.14 7.02 13.49
C ALA A 107 5.07 5.52 13.75
N GLN A 108 3.84 4.99 13.85
CA GLN A 108 3.57 3.57 13.79
C GLN A 108 2.65 3.28 12.61
N ALA A 109 2.97 2.25 11.84
CA ALA A 109 2.17 1.79 10.70
C ALA A 109 1.98 0.28 10.75
N THR A 110 0.87 -0.19 10.22
CA THR A 110 0.71 -1.59 9.84
C THR A 110 0.74 -1.71 8.33
N ALA A 111 1.49 -2.65 7.81
CA ALA A 111 1.63 -2.86 6.37
C ALA A 111 1.77 -4.35 6.04
N ASN A 112 1.31 -4.74 4.86
CA ASN A 112 1.64 -6.05 4.30
C ASN A 112 3.10 -6.04 3.86
N LEU A 113 3.89 -6.94 4.41
CA LEU A 113 5.31 -7.03 4.13
C LEU A 113 5.57 -8.13 3.09
N ALA A 114 6.17 -7.76 1.95
CA ALA A 114 6.40 -8.70 0.85
C ALA A 114 7.20 -9.95 1.29
N GLN A 115 8.13 -9.78 2.23
CA GLN A 115 8.92 -10.87 2.82
C GLN A 115 8.39 -11.33 4.19
N GLY A 116 7.22 -10.87 4.60
CA GLY A 116 6.62 -11.18 5.90
C GLY A 116 6.59 -12.67 6.24
N PRO A 117 6.17 -13.56 5.31
CA PRO A 117 6.16 -14.99 5.59
C PRO A 117 7.52 -15.59 6.00
N LEU A 118 8.63 -14.98 5.55
CA LEU A 118 9.98 -15.40 5.94
C LEU A 118 10.38 -14.93 7.35
N LEU A 119 9.66 -13.94 7.88
CA LEU A 119 9.96 -13.29 9.15
C LEU A 119 8.93 -13.58 10.24
N ALA A 120 7.88 -14.33 9.91
CA ALA A 120 6.73 -14.53 10.81
C ALA A 120 7.08 -15.14 12.18
N ASP A 121 8.10 -15.99 12.22
CA ASP A 121 8.59 -16.63 13.44
C ASP A 121 9.85 -15.95 14.03
N GLU A 122 10.31 -14.86 13.39
CA GLU A 122 11.48 -14.12 13.85
C GLU A 122 11.12 -13.11 14.95
N PRO A 123 12.05 -12.84 15.88
CA PRO A 123 11.84 -11.79 16.88
C PRO A 123 11.79 -10.40 16.20
N LEU A 124 11.45 -9.38 16.98
CA LEU A 124 11.49 -7.99 16.56
C LEU A 124 12.80 -7.65 15.83
N GLN A 125 12.68 -7.24 14.57
CA GLN A 125 13.79 -6.82 13.73
C GLN A 125 14.04 -5.33 13.91
N GLN A 126 15.15 -4.98 14.54
CA GLN A 126 15.48 -3.57 14.80
C GLN A 126 16.24 -2.94 13.63
N TRP A 127 16.06 -1.64 13.41
CA TRP A 127 16.82 -0.84 12.44
C TRP A 127 16.81 -1.39 11.02
N GLN A 128 15.64 -1.88 10.59
CA GLN A 128 15.50 -2.36 9.22
C GLN A 128 15.29 -1.19 8.27
N GLN A 129 15.99 -1.24 7.13
CA GLN A 129 15.68 -0.36 6.02
C GLN A 129 14.38 -0.85 5.38
N ILE A 130 13.42 0.06 5.26
CA ILE A 130 12.11 -0.23 4.68
C ILE A 130 11.82 0.70 3.51
N SER A 131 10.97 0.23 2.63
CA SER A 131 10.29 1.01 1.61
C SER A 131 8.79 0.85 1.81
N LEU A 132 8.06 1.94 1.96
CA LEU A 132 6.63 1.90 2.23
C LEU A 132 5.86 2.50 1.06
N THR A 133 4.80 1.81 0.62
CA THR A 133 3.90 2.28 -0.43
C THR A 133 2.46 2.25 0.07
N ALA A 134 1.76 3.35 -0.11
CA ALA A 134 0.32 3.43 0.08
C ALA A 134 -0.40 3.16 -1.25
N MET A 135 -1.47 2.36 -1.18
CA MET A 135 -2.43 2.17 -2.28
C MET A 135 -3.61 3.10 -2.03
N GLY A 136 -3.71 4.18 -2.80
CA GLY A 136 -4.74 5.18 -2.60
C GLY A 136 -6.11 4.68 -3.08
N LEU A 137 -7.07 4.61 -2.16
CA LEU A 137 -8.43 4.13 -2.43
C LEU A 137 -9.44 5.28 -2.47
N ASP A 138 -9.35 6.20 -1.52
CA ASP A 138 -10.19 7.40 -1.42
C ASP A 138 -9.28 8.59 -1.10
N VAL A 139 -8.83 9.27 -2.15
CA VAL A 139 -7.90 10.38 -2.05
C VAL A 139 -8.44 11.65 -2.68
N ARG A 140 -8.02 12.79 -2.12
CA ARG A 140 -8.30 14.14 -2.63
C ARG A 140 -6.98 14.86 -2.84
N THR A 141 -6.93 15.69 -3.87
CA THR A 141 -5.78 16.53 -4.17
C THR A 141 -6.13 17.98 -3.91
N TYR A 142 -5.23 18.71 -3.27
CA TYR A 142 -5.33 20.13 -2.97
C TYR A 142 -4.16 20.86 -3.63
N GLU A 143 -4.40 21.98 -4.26
CA GLU A 143 -3.38 22.73 -5.02
C GLU A 143 -2.19 23.19 -4.17
N SER A 144 -2.39 23.32 -2.86
CA SER A 144 -1.34 23.75 -1.92
C SER A 144 -1.70 23.37 -0.48
N ALA A 145 -0.72 23.50 0.44
CA ALA A 145 -0.97 23.37 1.87
C ALA A 145 -2.03 24.36 2.36
N ALA A 146 -2.01 25.61 1.87
CA ALA A 146 -3.02 26.60 2.23
C ALA A 146 -4.43 26.22 1.76
N ALA A 147 -4.56 25.60 0.59
CA ALA A 147 -5.85 25.09 0.11
C ALA A 147 -6.36 23.92 0.95
N TYR A 148 -5.46 23.04 1.38
CA TYR A 148 -5.78 21.96 2.31
C TYR A 148 -6.24 22.51 3.66
N GLU A 149 -5.45 23.43 4.27
CA GLU A 149 -5.77 24.06 5.56
C GLU A 149 -7.13 24.77 5.56
N ALA A 150 -7.46 25.43 4.43
CA ALA A 150 -8.76 26.11 4.28
C ALA A 150 -9.95 25.14 4.24
N ALA A 151 -9.72 23.91 3.74
CA ALA A 151 -10.75 22.89 3.56
C ALA A 151 -10.88 21.97 4.77
N GLU A 152 -9.75 21.53 5.33
CA GLU A 152 -9.66 20.42 6.30
C GLU A 152 -9.12 20.86 7.68
N GLY A 153 -8.56 22.08 7.78
CA GLY A 153 -7.92 22.60 8.99
C GLY A 153 -6.41 22.62 8.91
N GLU A 154 -5.75 22.81 10.06
CA GLU A 154 -4.29 22.94 10.13
C GLU A 154 -3.58 21.73 9.47
N PHE A 155 -2.57 22.01 8.67
CA PHE A 155 -1.74 21.00 8.02
C PHE A 155 -0.52 20.65 8.89
N PRO A 156 -0.61 19.63 9.77
CA PRO A 156 0.53 18.79 10.03
C PRO A 156 0.54 17.67 9.01
N ALA A 157 1.70 17.17 8.60
CA ALA A 157 1.78 15.92 7.86
C ALA A 157 1.07 14.82 8.67
N LEU A 158 -0.18 14.56 8.36
CA LEU A 158 -1.01 13.60 9.07
C LEU A 158 -0.63 12.19 8.60
N PHE A 159 -0.43 11.30 9.55
CA PHE A 159 -0.41 9.87 9.29
C PHE A 159 -1.02 9.13 10.47
N GLU A 160 -2.06 8.34 10.23
CA GLU A 160 -2.70 7.51 11.23
C GLU A 160 -2.93 6.09 10.68
N SER A 161 -2.35 5.10 11.31
CA SER A 161 -2.57 3.69 11.01
C SER A 161 -3.72 3.11 11.84
N ALA A 162 -4.75 2.63 11.16
CA ALA A 162 -5.88 1.98 11.81
C ALA A 162 -5.43 0.70 12.54
N GLY A 163 -4.61 -0.14 11.89
CA GLY A 163 -4.13 -1.38 12.51
C GLY A 163 -3.21 -1.14 13.70
N ALA A 164 -2.33 -0.13 13.66
CA ALA A 164 -1.48 0.21 14.80
C ALA A 164 -2.32 0.67 16.01
N LYS A 165 -3.41 1.42 15.78
CA LYS A 165 -4.37 1.78 16.84
C LYS A 165 -5.05 0.56 17.45
N VAL A 166 -5.45 -0.40 16.62
CA VAL A 166 -6.06 -1.66 17.09
C VAL A 166 -5.09 -2.45 17.95
N ILE A 167 -3.83 -2.60 17.50
CA ILE A 167 -2.79 -3.32 18.25
C ILE A 167 -2.50 -2.63 19.59
N SER A 168 -2.31 -1.31 19.59
CA SER A 168 -2.02 -0.55 20.80
C SER A 168 -3.17 -0.51 21.80
N SER A 169 -4.42 -0.72 21.35
CA SER A 169 -5.57 -0.81 22.25
C SER A 169 -5.54 -2.06 23.14
N GLY A 170 -4.84 -3.12 22.71
CA GLY A 170 -4.73 -4.39 23.44
C GLY A 170 -6.07 -5.12 23.65
N SER A 171 -7.15 -4.65 23.03
CA SER A 171 -8.50 -5.16 23.30
C SER A 171 -8.75 -6.53 22.69
N GLY A 172 -8.06 -6.88 21.59
CA GLY A 172 -8.30 -8.09 20.82
C GLY A 172 -9.70 -8.17 20.17
N ALA A 173 -10.48 -7.08 20.24
CA ALA A 173 -11.85 -7.03 19.74
C ALA A 173 -11.92 -6.86 18.22
N GLU A 174 -10.87 -6.30 17.61
CA GLU A 174 -10.79 -6.03 16.19
C GLU A 174 -9.54 -6.66 15.60
N VAL A 175 -9.60 -7.01 14.31
CA VAL A 175 -8.46 -7.52 13.56
C VAL A 175 -7.71 -6.32 12.97
N PRO A 176 -6.39 -6.17 13.23
CA PRO A 176 -5.62 -5.09 12.63
C PRO A 176 -5.55 -5.23 11.11
N THR A 177 -5.62 -4.11 10.41
CA THR A 177 -5.56 -4.03 8.94
C THR A 177 -4.43 -3.09 8.50
N PRO A 178 -3.91 -3.19 7.27
CA PRO A 178 -2.89 -2.27 6.75
C PRO A 178 -3.46 -0.91 6.32
N ALA A 179 -4.66 -0.55 6.79
CA ALA A 179 -5.30 0.71 6.44
C ALA A 179 -4.70 1.89 7.23
N ALA A 180 -4.53 3.01 6.53
CA ALA A 180 -4.08 4.27 7.11
C ALA A 180 -4.78 5.46 6.46
N THR A 181 -4.84 6.58 7.19
CA THR A 181 -5.15 7.89 6.63
C THR A 181 -3.88 8.75 6.64
N PHE A 182 -3.73 9.59 5.62
CA PHE A 182 -2.56 10.45 5.49
C PHE A 182 -2.90 11.78 4.82
N ALA A 183 -2.05 12.76 5.04
CA ALA A 183 -1.95 13.97 4.23
C ALA A 183 -0.46 14.26 4.00
N ALA A 184 -0.05 14.38 2.73
CA ALA A 184 1.36 14.54 2.38
C ALA A 184 1.53 15.38 1.11
N ARG A 185 2.72 15.94 0.95
CA ARG A 185 3.10 16.74 -0.22
C ARG A 185 3.64 15.85 -1.34
N VAL A 186 3.23 16.13 -2.56
CA VAL A 186 3.78 15.49 -3.77
C VAL A 186 5.16 16.08 -4.07
N MET A 187 6.18 15.24 -4.13
CA MET A 187 7.53 15.60 -4.55
C MET A 187 7.75 15.32 -6.03
N GLU A 188 7.28 14.17 -6.49
CA GLU A 188 7.35 13.73 -7.88
C GLU A 188 6.10 12.93 -8.21
N SER A 189 5.71 12.95 -9.47
CA SER A 189 4.60 12.14 -9.98
C SER A 189 4.85 11.71 -11.42
N GLU A 190 4.48 10.48 -11.75
CA GLU A 190 4.59 9.93 -13.10
C GLU A 190 3.49 8.91 -13.40
N TRP A 191 3.17 8.75 -14.68
CA TRP A 191 2.37 7.64 -15.13
C TRP A 191 3.24 6.40 -15.32
N ARG A 192 2.80 5.30 -14.77
CA ARG A 192 3.35 3.96 -15.05
C ARG A 192 2.30 3.08 -15.71
N THR A 193 2.75 2.10 -16.47
CA THR A 193 1.87 1.11 -17.10
C THR A 193 2.26 -0.27 -16.60
N ASN A 194 1.30 -0.97 -16.01
CA ASN A 194 1.48 -2.37 -15.65
C ASN A 194 1.46 -3.22 -16.92
N GLU A 195 2.56 -3.91 -17.22
CA GLU A 195 2.67 -4.70 -18.45
C GLU A 195 1.80 -5.95 -18.44
N LEU A 196 1.46 -6.48 -17.27
CA LEU A 196 0.63 -7.69 -17.16
C LEU A 196 -0.82 -7.42 -17.59
N SER A 197 -1.36 -6.25 -17.26
CA SER A 197 -2.75 -5.87 -17.54
C SER A 197 -2.88 -4.87 -18.70
N GLY A 198 -1.81 -4.14 -19.03
CA GLY A 198 -1.83 -2.98 -19.93
C GLY A 198 -2.39 -1.70 -19.34
N GLU A 199 -2.78 -1.70 -18.05
CA GLU A 199 -3.42 -0.57 -17.39
C GLU A 199 -2.42 0.43 -16.84
N LYS A 200 -2.78 1.72 -16.92
CA LYS A 200 -2.00 2.81 -16.34
C LYS A 200 -2.38 3.03 -14.87
N PHE A 201 -1.44 3.53 -14.11
CA PHE A 201 -1.64 4.04 -12.77
C PHE A 201 -0.68 5.21 -12.50
N ALA A 202 -1.01 6.06 -11.54
CA ALA A 202 -0.12 7.13 -11.11
C ALA A 202 0.78 6.63 -9.98
N HIS A 203 2.08 6.87 -10.09
CA HIS A 203 3.05 6.69 -9.03
C HIS A 203 3.54 8.06 -8.56
N LEU A 204 3.50 8.29 -7.26
CA LEU A 204 3.89 9.53 -6.61
C LEU A 204 4.92 9.26 -5.52
N VAL A 205 5.91 10.15 -5.41
CA VAL A 205 6.83 10.23 -4.27
C VAL A 205 6.28 11.28 -3.31
N MET A 206 6.07 10.89 -2.06
CA MET A 206 5.40 11.69 -1.07
C MET A 206 6.34 12.13 0.05
N ASP A 207 6.22 13.40 0.45
CA ASP A 207 6.86 13.98 1.63
C ASP A 207 5.78 14.25 2.69
N GLY A 208 5.67 13.34 3.64
CA GLY A 208 4.75 13.38 4.76
C GLY A 208 5.48 13.41 6.09
N LEU A 209 4.90 12.80 7.12
CA LEU A 209 5.57 12.59 8.41
C LEU A 209 6.86 11.78 8.24
N PHE A 210 6.90 10.93 7.24
CA PHE A 210 8.05 10.21 6.70
C PHE A 210 7.87 10.07 5.19
N PRO A 211 8.96 9.83 4.40
CA PRO A 211 8.82 9.63 2.98
C PRO A 211 8.18 8.27 2.65
N PHE A 212 7.28 8.25 1.69
CA PHE A 212 6.65 7.03 1.19
C PHE A 212 6.22 7.19 -0.28
N ASP A 213 5.98 6.08 -0.94
CA ASP A 213 5.41 6.07 -2.28
C ASP A 213 3.87 5.98 -2.20
N LEU A 214 3.18 6.59 -3.16
CA LEU A 214 1.74 6.49 -3.29
C LEU A 214 1.40 6.04 -4.71
N CYS A 215 0.60 5.00 -4.83
CA CYS A 215 0.06 4.54 -6.09
C CYS A 215 -1.45 4.82 -6.14
N LEU A 216 -1.91 5.37 -7.27
CA LEU A 216 -3.32 5.71 -7.50
C LEU A 216 -3.81 5.06 -8.79
N PRO A 217 -5.04 4.52 -8.82
CA PRO A 217 -5.62 4.04 -10.07
C PRO A 217 -5.77 5.19 -11.07
N ALA A 218 -5.67 4.89 -12.36
CA ALA A 218 -5.90 5.87 -13.42
C ALA A 218 -7.38 6.28 -13.42
N GLY A 219 -7.72 7.33 -12.69
CA GLY A 219 -9.07 7.87 -12.59
C GLY A 219 -9.26 9.22 -13.26
N ASN A 220 -8.20 10.01 -13.35
CA ASN A 220 -8.16 11.34 -13.96
C ASN A 220 -6.99 11.40 -14.96
N ASP A 221 -7.14 12.20 -16.01
CA ASP A 221 -6.10 12.37 -17.04
C ASP A 221 -4.90 13.22 -16.57
N GLU A 222 -4.96 13.79 -15.38
CA GLU A 222 -3.93 14.68 -14.85
C GLU A 222 -3.27 14.07 -13.59
N LEU A 223 -1.94 14.10 -13.58
CA LEU A 223 -1.14 13.75 -12.40
C LEU A 223 -1.18 14.91 -11.39
N PRO A 224 -1.26 14.62 -10.08
CA PRO A 224 -1.01 15.62 -9.05
C PRO A 224 0.36 16.29 -9.28
N ALA A 225 0.37 17.63 -9.34
CA ALA A 225 1.59 18.37 -9.58
C ALA A 225 2.49 18.35 -8.33
N LYS A 226 3.79 18.61 -8.54
CA LYS A 226 4.72 18.84 -7.43
C LYS A 226 4.20 19.96 -6.51
N ASP A 227 4.42 19.80 -5.22
CA ASP A 227 3.99 20.70 -4.12
C ASP A 227 2.47 20.73 -3.85
N THR A 228 1.66 19.97 -4.59
CA THR A 228 0.27 19.74 -4.20
C THR A 228 0.20 18.82 -2.97
N ILE A 229 -0.92 18.89 -2.24
CA ILE A 229 -1.19 18.00 -1.11
C ILE A 229 -2.15 16.92 -1.58
N VAL A 230 -1.81 15.67 -1.28
CA VAL A 230 -2.73 14.54 -1.43
C VAL A 230 -3.06 14.02 -0.04
N ALA A 231 -4.35 13.86 0.23
CA ALA A 231 -4.87 13.37 1.51
C ALA A 231 -5.96 12.33 1.29
N GLY A 232 -6.05 11.39 2.19
CA GLY A 232 -7.03 10.30 2.10
C GLY A 232 -6.69 9.09 2.90
#